data_de3d497b1aae6c4f281781c05fa03723
#
_entry.id   de3d497b1aae6c4f281781c05fa03723
#
_cell.length_a   1.000
_cell.length_b   1.000
_cell.length_c   1.000
_cell.angle_alpha   90.00
_cell.angle_beta   90.00
_cell.angle_gamma   90.00
#
_symmetry.space_group_name_H-M   'P 1'
#
loop_
_entity.id
_entity.type
_entity.pdbx_description
1 polymer ?
#
loop_
_entity_poly.entity_id
_entity_poly.type
_entity_poly.pdbx_seq_one_letter_code
_entity_poly.pdbx_strand_id
1 'polypeptide(L)'
;MLQRRDRALRELTSDEARARAEQHVSRLVAELERERDLSRTILHCDMDMFYAAVELQRRPELAGACFAVGHGVLLTASYEARQFGVRSAMAEFVARAICPNLIVVPAHMDVYKRSSEAVMAVLAKYDAQLYQRSLDEAYLDITSYCAEHGHAHPRDVAAQLRADVLAATGLTVSVGIAPNRLLAKIASDRCKPNGLWYVAPTRQDALAFMHDLSVRKVPGIGQVME
;
A
#
# COMPACT_ATOMS: atom_id res chain seq x y z
N MET A 1 -20.55 -26.98 11.95
CA MET A 1 -20.29 -25.54 11.95
C MET A 1 -21.58 -24.71 12.04
N LEU A 2 -22.61 -24.97 11.24
CA LEU A 2 -23.90 -24.23 11.26
C LEU A 2 -24.58 -24.20 12.65
N GLN A 3 -24.65 -25.35 13.36
CA GLN A 3 -25.26 -25.42 14.69
C GLN A 3 -24.54 -24.57 15.77
N ARG A 4 -23.21 -24.40 15.69
CA ARG A 4 -22.46 -23.53 16.61
C ARG A 4 -22.77 -22.04 16.33
N ARG A 5 -22.90 -21.67 15.06
CA ARG A 5 -23.27 -20.32 14.65
C ARG A 5 -24.66 -19.94 15.11
N ASP A 6 -25.63 -20.84 14.91
CA ASP A 6 -27.04 -20.62 15.28
C ASP A 6 -27.24 -20.57 16.80
N ARG A 7 -26.42 -21.32 17.56
CA ARG A 7 -26.39 -21.24 19.03
C ARG A 7 -25.82 -19.89 19.50
N ALA A 8 -24.67 -19.48 18.93
CA ALA A 8 -24.07 -18.18 19.24
C ALA A 8 -25.00 -17.00 18.88
N LEU A 9 -25.72 -17.08 17.76
CA LEU A 9 -26.72 -16.10 17.37
C LEU A 9 -27.91 -16.05 18.35
N ARG A 10 -28.39 -17.18 18.86
CA ARG A 10 -29.48 -17.23 19.86
C ARG A 10 -29.02 -16.74 21.23
N GLU A 11 -27.79 -17.01 21.63
CA GLU A 11 -27.20 -16.47 22.87
C GLU A 11 -27.02 -14.95 22.81
N LEU A 12 -26.77 -14.38 21.63
CA LEU A 12 -26.67 -12.92 21.40
C LEU A 12 -28.04 -12.21 21.33
N THR A 13 -29.14 -12.93 21.27
CA THR A 13 -30.49 -12.33 21.16
C THR A 13 -31.14 -12.00 22.53
N SER A 14 -30.54 -12.42 23.65
CA SER A 14 -31.02 -11.96 24.96
C SER A 14 -30.44 -10.57 25.28
N ASP A 15 -31.24 -9.66 25.81
CA ASP A 15 -30.82 -8.33 26.20
C ASP A 15 -29.62 -8.34 27.16
N GLU A 16 -29.58 -9.32 28.07
CA GLU A 16 -28.45 -9.50 29.00
C GLU A 16 -27.15 -9.94 28.31
N ALA A 17 -27.22 -10.82 27.32
CA ALA A 17 -26.05 -11.25 26.58
C ALA A 17 -25.50 -10.10 25.69
N ARG A 18 -26.41 -9.32 25.14
CA ARG A 18 -26.08 -8.12 24.36
C ARG A 18 -25.39 -7.06 25.22
N ALA A 19 -25.96 -6.75 26.39
CA ALA A 19 -25.35 -5.82 27.34
C ALA A 19 -23.96 -6.26 27.80
N ARG A 20 -23.77 -7.58 28.07
CA ARG A 20 -22.45 -8.13 28.41
C ARG A 20 -21.45 -8.00 27.27
N ALA A 21 -21.86 -8.26 26.02
CA ALA A 21 -21.00 -8.10 24.84
C ALA A 21 -20.63 -6.62 24.63
N GLU A 22 -21.57 -5.70 24.73
CA GLU A 22 -21.34 -4.24 24.63
C GLU A 22 -20.37 -3.75 25.72
N GLN A 23 -20.53 -4.21 26.97
CA GLN A 23 -19.63 -3.86 28.06
C GLN A 23 -18.22 -4.43 27.83
N HIS A 24 -18.11 -5.65 27.30
CA HIS A 24 -16.81 -6.26 26.96
C HIS A 24 -16.12 -5.48 25.83
N VAL A 25 -16.84 -5.16 24.76
CA VAL A 25 -16.32 -4.36 23.65
C VAL A 25 -15.88 -2.98 24.11
N SER A 26 -16.69 -2.32 24.94
CA SER A 26 -16.37 -0.98 25.48
C SER A 26 -15.06 -1.00 26.30
N ARG A 27 -14.82 -2.06 27.09
CA ARG A 27 -13.56 -2.22 27.83
C ARG A 27 -12.37 -2.41 26.89
N LEU A 28 -12.50 -3.30 25.90
CA LEU A 28 -11.45 -3.53 24.90
C LEU A 28 -11.11 -2.25 24.13
N VAL A 29 -12.12 -1.50 23.71
CA VAL A 29 -11.92 -0.21 23.02
C VAL A 29 -11.18 0.77 23.93
N ALA A 30 -11.57 0.86 25.21
CA ALA A 30 -10.90 1.75 26.17
C ALA A 30 -9.44 1.35 26.43
N GLU A 31 -9.12 0.06 26.44
CA GLU A 31 -7.74 -0.45 26.56
C GLU A 31 -6.92 -0.09 25.31
N LEU A 32 -7.44 -0.37 24.12
CA LEU A 32 -6.79 -0.04 22.84
C LEU A 32 -6.56 1.48 22.68
N GLU A 33 -7.53 2.30 23.15
CA GLU A 33 -7.38 3.76 23.12
C GLU A 33 -6.28 4.25 24.07
N ARG A 34 -6.08 3.62 25.22
CA ARG A 34 -5.00 3.98 26.17
C ARG A 34 -3.61 3.61 25.64
N GLU A 35 -3.51 2.51 24.89
CA GLU A 35 -2.27 2.02 24.30
C GLU A 35 -1.95 2.66 22.94
N ARG A 36 -2.85 3.49 22.43
CA ARG A 36 -2.71 4.09 21.11
C ARG A 36 -1.51 5.05 21.07
N ASP A 37 -0.50 4.68 20.31
CA ASP A 37 0.63 5.54 19.98
C ASP A 37 0.45 6.16 18.59
N LEU A 38 0.32 7.48 18.55
CA LEU A 38 0.26 8.26 17.32
C LEU A 38 1.51 9.13 17.13
N SER A 39 2.52 9.00 17.98
CA SER A 39 3.74 9.82 17.92
C SER A 39 4.68 9.44 16.77
N ARG A 40 4.51 8.25 16.21
CA ARG A 40 5.39 7.75 15.14
C ARG A 40 5.02 8.37 13.78
N THR A 41 6.03 8.50 12.95
CA THR A 41 5.88 8.91 11.56
C THR A 41 6.32 7.78 10.65
N ILE A 42 5.36 7.00 10.19
CA ILE A 42 5.61 5.83 9.32
C ILE A 42 5.34 6.20 7.87
N LEU A 43 6.30 5.93 7.01
CA LEU A 43 6.12 5.95 5.57
C LEU A 43 5.80 4.54 5.06
N HIS A 44 4.92 4.45 4.08
CA HIS A 44 4.81 3.32 3.18
C HIS A 44 5.17 3.80 1.78
N CYS A 45 6.28 3.30 1.25
CA CYS A 45 6.76 3.55 -0.10
C CYS A 45 6.35 2.38 -1.00
N ASP A 46 5.73 2.68 -2.13
CA ASP A 46 5.24 1.69 -3.09
C ASP A 46 5.55 2.18 -4.51
N MET A 47 6.40 1.45 -5.23
CA MET A 47 6.85 1.82 -6.57
C MET A 47 5.68 1.74 -7.56
N ASP A 48 5.59 2.74 -8.44
CA ASP A 48 4.52 2.81 -9.42
C ASP A 48 4.73 1.79 -10.55
N MET A 49 3.75 0.87 -10.71
CA MET A 49 3.78 -0.21 -11.72
C MET A 49 5.16 -0.87 -11.88
N PHE A 50 5.86 -1.15 -10.81
CA PHE A 50 7.31 -1.39 -10.71
C PHE A 50 7.93 -2.17 -11.88
N TYR A 51 7.52 -3.42 -12.12
CA TYR A 51 8.10 -4.20 -13.21
C TYR A 51 7.84 -3.58 -14.58
N ALA A 52 6.67 -2.98 -14.77
CA ALA A 52 6.36 -2.28 -16.01
C ALA A 52 7.22 -1.02 -16.17
N ALA A 53 7.45 -0.27 -15.09
CA ALA A 53 8.32 0.91 -15.11
C ALA A 53 9.78 0.55 -15.46
N VAL A 54 10.29 -0.55 -14.91
CA VAL A 54 11.63 -1.06 -15.25
C VAL A 54 11.69 -1.53 -16.72
N GLU A 55 10.65 -2.17 -17.24
CA GLU A 55 10.61 -2.53 -18.66
C GLU A 55 10.53 -1.29 -19.57
N LEU A 56 9.83 -0.23 -19.15
CA LEU A 56 9.83 1.04 -19.92
C LEU A 56 11.23 1.67 -20.04
N GLN A 57 12.06 1.57 -19.01
CA GLN A 57 13.45 2.06 -19.09
C GLN A 57 14.28 1.25 -20.08
N ARG A 58 14.01 -0.05 -20.21
CA ARG A 58 14.69 -0.96 -21.14
C ARG A 58 14.15 -0.90 -22.55
N ARG A 59 12.89 -0.58 -22.70
CA ARG A 59 12.09 -0.60 -23.92
C ARG A 59 11.23 0.65 -24.04
N PRO A 60 11.85 1.81 -24.31
CA PRO A 60 11.14 3.09 -24.40
C PRO A 60 10.00 3.11 -25.44
N GLU A 61 10.05 2.22 -26.43
CA GLU A 61 9.01 2.05 -27.45
C GLU A 61 7.66 1.59 -26.86
N LEU A 62 7.63 1.09 -25.62
CA LEU A 62 6.39 0.72 -24.92
C LEU A 62 5.68 1.92 -24.27
N ALA A 63 6.27 3.12 -24.34
CA ALA A 63 5.66 4.30 -23.74
C ALA A 63 4.30 4.60 -24.40
N GLY A 64 3.27 4.76 -23.56
CA GLY A 64 1.88 4.97 -24.00
C GLY A 64 1.16 3.73 -24.52
N ALA A 65 1.83 2.58 -24.59
CA ALA A 65 1.20 1.34 -25.02
C ALA A 65 0.48 0.62 -23.86
N CYS A 66 -0.58 -0.11 -24.21
CA CYS A 66 -1.19 -1.06 -23.28
C CYS A 66 -0.30 -2.30 -23.20
N PHE A 67 0.48 -2.45 -22.13
CA PHE A 67 1.32 -3.63 -21.94
C PHE A 67 1.25 -4.16 -20.50
N ALA A 68 1.63 -5.41 -20.37
CA ALA A 68 1.74 -6.09 -19.08
C ALA A 68 3.02 -6.94 -19.04
N VAL A 69 3.52 -7.19 -17.85
CA VAL A 69 4.68 -8.04 -17.61
C VAL A 69 4.21 -9.37 -17.05
N GLY A 70 4.65 -10.48 -17.64
CA GLY A 70 4.33 -11.83 -17.16
C GLY A 70 4.26 -12.84 -18.30
N HIS A 71 3.81 -14.05 -17.97
CA HIS A 71 3.51 -15.12 -18.92
C HIS A 71 2.44 -16.03 -18.33
N GLY A 72 1.34 -16.22 -19.04
CA GLY A 72 0.18 -16.98 -18.54
C GLY A 72 -0.59 -16.28 -17.42
N VAL A 73 0.10 -15.76 -16.40
CA VAL A 73 -0.42 -14.90 -15.33
C VAL A 73 0.39 -13.62 -15.29
N LEU A 74 -0.29 -12.48 -15.26
CA LEU A 74 0.33 -11.16 -15.28
C LEU A 74 0.85 -10.79 -13.87
N LEU A 75 2.10 -10.35 -13.83
CA LEU A 75 2.71 -9.83 -12.59
C LEU A 75 2.29 -8.37 -12.33
N THR A 76 2.29 -7.56 -13.40
CA THR A 76 1.83 -6.17 -13.36
C THR A 76 1.38 -5.73 -14.75
N ALA A 77 0.77 -4.54 -14.83
CA ALA A 77 0.33 -3.93 -16.07
C ALA A 77 0.63 -2.42 -16.07
N SER A 78 0.84 -1.85 -17.26
CA SER A 78 0.97 -0.41 -17.46
C SER A 78 -0.32 0.31 -17.05
N TYR A 79 -0.25 1.60 -16.74
CA TYR A 79 -1.44 2.38 -16.37
C TYR A 79 -2.44 2.46 -17.53
N GLU A 80 -1.98 2.47 -18.77
CA GLU A 80 -2.80 2.40 -19.97
C GLU A 80 -3.62 1.10 -20.02
N ALA A 81 -2.97 -0.04 -19.79
CA ALA A 81 -3.65 -1.33 -19.71
C ALA A 81 -4.63 -1.42 -18.53
N ARG A 82 -4.31 -0.79 -17.38
CA ARG A 82 -5.20 -0.73 -16.22
C ARG A 82 -6.49 0.05 -16.49
N GLN A 83 -6.51 0.99 -17.43
CA GLN A 83 -7.73 1.71 -17.85
C GLN A 83 -8.74 0.77 -18.50
N PHE A 84 -8.28 -0.29 -19.16
CA PHE A 84 -9.13 -1.36 -19.71
C PHE A 84 -9.54 -2.41 -18.69
N GLY A 85 -9.09 -2.29 -17.43
CA GLY A 85 -9.40 -3.25 -16.37
C GLY A 85 -8.35 -4.35 -16.19
N VAL A 86 -7.23 -4.33 -16.91
CA VAL A 86 -6.14 -5.29 -16.70
C VAL A 86 -5.52 -5.08 -15.31
N ARG A 87 -5.26 -6.18 -14.57
CA ARG A 87 -4.74 -6.14 -13.19
C ARG A 87 -3.66 -7.20 -12.98
N SER A 88 -2.84 -6.99 -11.95
CA SER A 88 -1.92 -8.02 -11.44
C SER A 88 -2.67 -9.27 -11.03
N ALA A 89 -2.03 -10.43 -11.16
CA ALA A 89 -2.58 -11.76 -10.93
C ALA A 89 -3.70 -12.18 -11.94
N MET A 90 -4.00 -11.37 -12.94
CA MET A 90 -4.97 -11.72 -13.99
C MET A 90 -4.36 -12.74 -14.95
N ALA A 91 -5.15 -13.72 -15.37
CA ALA A 91 -4.75 -14.64 -16.43
C ALA A 91 -4.59 -13.88 -17.77
N GLU A 92 -3.53 -14.15 -18.50
CA GLU A 92 -3.20 -13.45 -19.75
C GLU A 92 -4.34 -13.50 -20.79
N PHE A 93 -5.01 -14.66 -20.94
CA PHE A 93 -6.11 -14.79 -21.89
C PHE A 93 -7.32 -13.91 -21.53
N VAL A 94 -7.59 -13.70 -20.22
CA VAL A 94 -8.63 -12.77 -19.75
C VAL A 94 -8.21 -11.34 -20.04
N ALA A 95 -6.96 -10.99 -19.75
CA ALA A 95 -6.43 -9.65 -20.00
C ALA A 95 -6.48 -9.29 -21.50
N ARG A 96 -6.15 -10.23 -22.40
CA ARG A 96 -6.25 -10.03 -23.85
C ARG A 96 -7.70 -9.90 -24.34
N ALA A 97 -8.65 -10.55 -23.68
CA ALA A 97 -10.07 -10.41 -24.02
C ALA A 97 -10.61 -9.00 -23.70
N ILE A 98 -10.16 -8.38 -22.60
CA ILE A 98 -10.58 -7.02 -22.20
C ILE A 98 -9.70 -5.91 -22.79
N CYS A 99 -8.48 -6.23 -23.21
CA CYS A 99 -7.55 -5.33 -23.88
C CYS A 99 -6.93 -6.02 -25.10
N PRO A 100 -7.61 -6.02 -26.27
CA PRO A 100 -7.18 -6.79 -27.46
C PRO A 100 -5.79 -6.43 -27.97
N ASN A 101 -5.35 -5.17 -27.78
CA ASN A 101 -4.03 -4.68 -28.21
C ASN A 101 -2.97 -4.83 -27.13
N LEU A 102 -3.20 -5.66 -26.09
CA LEU A 102 -2.27 -5.85 -24.98
C LEU A 102 -0.96 -6.50 -25.45
N ILE A 103 0.14 -5.82 -25.22
CA ILE A 103 1.50 -6.36 -25.39
C ILE A 103 1.89 -7.06 -24.10
N VAL A 104 2.24 -8.33 -24.16
CA VAL A 104 2.74 -9.05 -22.98
C VAL A 104 4.24 -9.21 -23.11
N VAL A 105 4.97 -8.71 -22.09
CA VAL A 105 6.44 -8.72 -22.00
C VAL A 105 6.86 -9.79 -20.99
N PRO A 106 7.83 -10.65 -21.31
CA PRO A 106 8.36 -11.60 -20.34
C PRO A 106 9.03 -10.90 -19.16
N ALA A 107 8.96 -11.53 -17.98
CA ALA A 107 9.55 -10.99 -16.77
C ALA A 107 11.07 -11.19 -16.72
N HIS A 108 11.81 -10.15 -16.29
CA HIS A 108 13.25 -10.16 -16.11
C HIS A 108 13.61 -9.96 -14.62
N MET A 109 13.38 -10.98 -13.81
CA MET A 109 13.46 -10.90 -12.35
C MET A 109 14.81 -10.47 -11.80
N ASP A 110 15.90 -10.80 -12.48
CA ASP A 110 17.26 -10.36 -12.13
C ASP A 110 17.43 -8.83 -12.27
N VAL A 111 16.82 -8.24 -13.30
CA VAL A 111 16.81 -6.78 -13.50
C VAL A 111 15.99 -6.12 -12.42
N TYR A 112 14.80 -6.67 -12.12
CA TYR A 112 13.92 -6.10 -11.08
C TYR A 112 14.54 -6.13 -9.70
N LYS A 113 15.27 -7.21 -9.35
CA LYS A 113 16.02 -7.29 -8.09
C LYS A 113 17.06 -6.19 -7.98
N ARG A 114 17.90 -5.98 -9.02
CA ARG A 114 18.89 -4.90 -9.04
C ARG A 114 18.26 -3.52 -8.94
N SER A 115 17.14 -3.29 -9.64
CA SER A 115 16.41 -2.02 -9.54
C SER A 115 15.82 -1.81 -8.14
N SER A 116 15.30 -2.87 -7.53
CA SER A 116 14.82 -2.86 -6.15
C SER A 116 15.95 -2.51 -5.16
N GLU A 117 17.11 -3.16 -5.28
CA GLU A 117 18.28 -2.90 -4.44
C GLU A 117 18.71 -1.43 -4.53
N ALA A 118 18.73 -0.85 -5.72
CA ALA A 118 19.05 0.57 -5.91
C ALA A 118 18.04 1.49 -5.22
N VAL A 119 16.74 1.19 -5.31
CA VAL A 119 15.69 1.93 -4.60
C VAL A 119 15.86 1.79 -3.10
N MET A 120 16.00 0.57 -2.58
CA MET A 120 16.16 0.32 -1.13
C MET A 120 17.39 1.01 -0.57
N ALA A 121 18.50 1.10 -1.34
CA ALA A 121 19.68 1.85 -0.93
C ALA A 121 19.42 3.36 -0.77
N VAL A 122 18.52 3.94 -1.57
CA VAL A 122 18.08 5.34 -1.37
C VAL A 122 17.21 5.45 -0.12
N LEU A 123 16.23 4.57 0.04
CA LEU A 123 15.32 4.58 1.19
C LEU A 123 16.07 4.40 2.52
N ALA A 124 17.13 3.57 2.55
CA ALA A 124 17.95 3.34 3.73
C ALA A 124 18.67 4.59 4.27
N LYS A 125 18.77 5.67 3.49
CA LYS A 125 19.31 6.97 3.95
C LYS A 125 18.35 7.67 4.93
N TYR A 126 17.07 7.35 4.87
CA TYR A 126 15.99 7.94 5.70
C TYR A 126 15.65 7.06 6.92
N ASP A 127 15.80 5.75 6.76
CA ASP A 127 15.68 4.78 7.85
C ASP A 127 16.56 3.56 7.54
N ALA A 128 17.67 3.44 8.26
CA ALA A 128 18.61 2.33 8.09
C ALA A 128 18.02 0.96 8.49
N GLN A 129 16.91 0.97 9.26
CA GLN A 129 16.19 -0.23 9.71
C GLN A 129 14.88 -0.43 8.97
N LEU A 130 14.74 0.14 7.77
CA LEU A 130 13.55 0.01 6.95
C LEU A 130 13.10 -1.45 6.83
N TYR A 131 11.79 -1.67 6.80
CA TYR A 131 11.22 -3.00 6.57
C TYR A 131 10.82 -3.15 5.10
N GLN A 132 11.67 -3.81 4.32
CA GLN A 132 11.34 -4.20 2.95
C GLN A 132 10.30 -5.33 2.97
N ARG A 133 9.11 -5.06 2.41
CA ARG A 133 8.01 -6.01 2.34
C ARG A 133 8.04 -6.87 1.07
N SER A 134 8.43 -6.25 -0.04
CA SER A 134 8.56 -6.87 -1.36
C SER A 134 9.66 -6.17 -2.15
N LEU A 135 9.81 -6.49 -3.45
CA LEU A 135 10.76 -5.79 -4.31
C LEU A 135 10.39 -4.31 -4.54
N ASP A 136 9.13 -3.95 -4.39
CA ASP A 136 8.56 -2.65 -4.72
C ASP A 136 7.91 -1.92 -3.53
N GLU A 137 7.84 -2.57 -2.35
CA GLU A 137 7.23 -1.99 -1.16
C GLU A 137 8.19 -1.98 0.03
N ALA A 138 8.24 -0.87 0.75
CA ALA A 138 8.95 -0.74 2.03
C ALA A 138 8.21 0.15 3.02
N TYR A 139 8.41 -0.13 4.31
CA TYR A 139 8.02 0.74 5.42
C TYR A 139 9.26 1.36 6.04
N LEU A 140 9.19 2.65 6.33
CA LEU A 140 10.21 3.41 7.03
C LEU A 140 9.60 4.08 8.25
N ASP A 141 10.36 4.16 9.34
CA ASP A 141 10.04 5.01 10.48
C ASP A 141 10.96 6.23 10.47
N ILE A 142 10.45 7.34 10.00
CA ILE A 142 11.21 8.58 9.88
C ILE A 142 11.07 9.49 11.10
N THR A 143 10.56 9.00 12.22
CA THR A 143 10.35 9.80 13.44
C THR A 143 11.66 10.43 13.91
N SER A 144 12.72 9.61 14.05
CA SER A 144 14.05 10.10 14.45
C SER A 144 14.68 10.98 13.37
N TYR A 145 14.55 10.61 12.09
CA TYR A 145 15.07 11.43 10.99
C TYR A 145 14.49 12.84 11.00
N CYS A 146 13.17 12.99 11.18
CA CYS A 146 12.52 14.30 11.27
C CYS A 146 13.05 15.11 12.47
N ALA A 147 13.24 14.47 13.63
CA ALA A 147 13.76 15.14 14.84
C ALA A 147 15.20 15.61 14.66
N GLU A 148 16.07 14.78 14.09
CA GLU A 148 17.49 15.07 13.84
C GLU A 148 17.69 16.18 12.78
N HIS A 149 16.74 16.35 11.87
CA HIS A 149 16.77 17.36 10.83
C HIS A 149 15.89 18.59 11.16
N GLY A 150 15.93 19.05 12.40
CA GLY A 150 15.29 20.28 12.86
C GLY A 150 13.75 20.22 12.89
N HIS A 151 13.20 19.07 13.23
CA HIS A 151 11.76 18.79 13.20
C HIS A 151 11.14 19.03 11.81
N ALA A 152 11.84 18.56 10.76
CA ALA A 152 11.37 18.66 9.39
C ALA A 152 9.95 18.08 9.27
N HIS A 153 9.11 18.79 8.49
CA HIS A 153 7.75 18.32 8.29
C HIS A 153 7.74 17.01 7.49
N PRO A 154 7.01 15.96 7.90
CA PRO A 154 7.04 14.65 7.24
C PRO A 154 6.73 14.67 5.74
N ARG A 155 5.91 15.62 5.29
CA ARG A 155 5.63 15.81 3.85
C ARG A 155 6.86 16.23 3.07
N ASP A 156 7.68 17.10 3.63
CA ASP A 156 8.88 17.62 2.95
C ASP A 156 9.93 16.51 2.87
N VAL A 157 10.10 15.75 3.95
CA VAL A 157 10.99 14.58 3.97
C VAL A 157 10.55 13.53 2.92
N ALA A 158 9.27 13.22 2.85
CA ALA A 158 8.75 12.28 1.87
C ALA A 158 8.83 12.83 0.43
N ALA A 159 8.66 14.12 0.22
CA ALA A 159 8.85 14.75 -1.09
C ALA A 159 10.32 14.68 -1.53
N GLN A 160 11.27 14.93 -0.63
CA GLN A 160 12.70 14.80 -0.90
C GLN A 160 13.07 13.33 -1.20
N LEU A 161 12.58 12.38 -0.40
CA LEU A 161 12.78 10.95 -0.62
C LEU A 161 12.32 10.53 -2.03
N ARG A 162 11.14 10.98 -2.46
CA ARG A 162 10.61 10.70 -3.81
C ARG A 162 11.51 11.28 -4.90
N ALA A 163 11.98 12.51 -4.71
CA ALA A 163 12.92 13.15 -5.64
C ALA A 163 14.25 12.39 -5.72
N ASP A 164 14.78 11.96 -4.58
CA ASP A 164 16.03 11.18 -4.53
C ASP A 164 15.90 9.81 -5.20
N VAL A 165 14.77 9.12 -5.00
CA VAL A 165 14.48 7.84 -5.70
C VAL A 165 14.45 8.08 -7.21
N LEU A 166 13.71 9.09 -7.66
CA LEU A 166 13.62 9.43 -9.08
C LEU A 166 15.00 9.79 -9.68
N ALA A 167 15.76 10.62 -8.99
CA ALA A 167 17.08 11.06 -9.45
C ALA A 167 18.08 9.89 -9.54
N ALA A 168 18.04 8.95 -8.58
CA ALA A 168 18.97 7.84 -8.53
C ALA A 168 18.60 6.68 -9.47
N THR A 169 17.30 6.48 -9.72
CA THR A 169 16.81 5.25 -10.39
C THR A 169 15.96 5.52 -11.64
N GLY A 170 15.51 6.75 -11.86
CA GLY A 170 14.53 7.08 -12.91
C GLY A 170 13.14 6.48 -12.68
N LEU A 171 12.87 5.91 -11.49
CA LEU A 171 11.59 5.29 -11.13
C LEU A 171 10.81 6.19 -10.19
N THR A 172 9.48 6.15 -10.28
CA THR A 172 8.59 6.90 -9.38
C THR A 172 8.10 6.03 -8.24
N VAL A 173 7.86 6.67 -7.10
CA VAL A 173 7.32 6.04 -5.89
C VAL A 173 6.16 6.83 -5.32
N SER A 174 5.08 6.15 -4.98
CA SER A 174 3.95 6.72 -4.23
C SER A 174 4.16 6.51 -2.74
N VAL A 175 3.99 7.56 -1.94
CA VAL A 175 4.30 7.53 -0.51
C VAL A 175 3.07 7.90 0.32
N GLY A 176 2.69 7.01 1.22
CA GLY A 176 1.73 7.29 2.29
C GLY A 176 2.44 7.55 3.60
N ILE A 177 2.04 8.59 4.31
CA ILE A 177 2.59 9.01 5.60
C ILE A 177 1.49 8.92 6.64
N ALA A 178 1.71 8.21 7.74
CA ALA A 178 0.71 8.06 8.79
C ALA A 178 1.36 7.64 10.13
N PRO A 179 0.64 7.67 11.26
CA PRO A 179 1.18 7.25 12.55
C PRO A 179 1.38 5.73 12.69
N ASN A 180 0.91 4.93 11.74
CA ASN A 180 1.11 3.49 11.74
C ASN A 180 1.16 2.91 10.32
N ARG A 181 1.64 1.66 10.22
CA ARG A 181 1.84 0.96 8.94
C ARG A 181 0.55 0.76 8.13
N LEU A 182 -0.58 0.47 8.81
CA LEU A 182 -1.84 0.23 8.14
C LEU A 182 -2.33 1.48 7.41
N LEU A 183 -2.40 2.60 8.13
CA LEU A 183 -2.83 3.87 7.55
C LEU A 183 -1.86 4.36 6.47
N ALA A 184 -0.54 4.21 6.68
CA ALA A 184 0.48 4.58 5.69
C ALA A 184 0.29 3.79 4.38
N LYS A 185 0.00 2.47 4.46
CA LYS A 185 -0.24 1.66 3.26
C LYS A 185 -1.51 2.08 2.52
N ILE A 186 -2.60 2.31 3.24
CA ILE A 186 -3.84 2.79 2.62
C ILE A 186 -3.62 4.17 1.97
N ALA A 187 -2.86 5.05 2.64
CA ALA A 187 -2.54 6.38 2.14
C ALA A 187 -1.72 6.33 0.85
N SER A 188 -0.73 5.44 0.75
CA SER A 188 0.07 5.29 -0.48
C SER A 188 -0.77 4.80 -1.67
N ASP A 189 -1.73 3.89 -1.45
CA ASP A 189 -2.64 3.42 -2.52
C ASP A 189 -3.57 4.53 -3.02
N ARG A 190 -3.97 5.45 -2.12
CA ARG A 190 -4.87 6.56 -2.45
C ARG A 190 -4.23 7.61 -3.37
N CYS A 191 -2.93 7.77 -3.33
CA CYS A 191 -2.22 8.81 -4.06
C CYS A 191 -1.48 8.32 -5.32
N LYS A 192 -1.62 7.06 -5.72
CA LYS A 192 -1.06 6.51 -6.96
C LYS A 192 -1.67 7.14 -8.21
N PRO A 193 -0.88 7.38 -9.27
CA PRO A 193 0.56 7.23 -9.37
C PRO A 193 1.34 8.46 -8.89
N ASN A 194 2.60 8.26 -8.53
CA ASN A 194 3.59 9.29 -8.23
C ASN A 194 3.07 10.37 -7.28
N GLY A 195 2.36 9.95 -6.25
CA GLY A 195 1.70 10.83 -5.30
C GLY A 195 2.26 10.75 -3.90
N LEU A 196 1.76 11.65 -3.05
CA LEU A 196 2.06 11.70 -1.63
C LEU A 196 0.77 11.97 -0.86
N TRP A 197 0.50 11.16 0.17
CA TRP A 197 -0.64 11.38 1.06
C TRP A 197 -0.19 11.37 2.51
N TYR A 198 -0.63 12.36 3.27
CA TYR A 198 -0.33 12.53 4.68
C TYR A 198 -1.60 12.46 5.53
N VAL A 199 -1.60 11.55 6.48
CA VAL A 199 -2.59 11.45 7.55
C VAL A 199 -1.93 11.99 8.81
N ALA A 200 -2.44 13.11 9.33
CA ALA A 200 -1.86 13.72 10.52
C ALA A 200 -1.98 12.81 11.76
N PRO A 201 -1.04 12.91 12.71
CA PRO A 201 -0.95 12.00 13.86
C PRO A 201 -1.97 12.36 14.94
N THR A 202 -3.23 12.57 14.56
CA THR A 202 -4.33 12.78 15.48
C THR A 202 -5.39 11.71 15.32
N ARG A 203 -6.11 11.40 16.40
CA ARG A 203 -7.24 10.47 16.34
C ARG A 203 -8.30 10.95 15.36
N GLN A 204 -8.58 12.24 15.35
CA GLN A 204 -9.58 12.85 14.48
C GLN A 204 -9.23 12.66 13.01
N ASP A 205 -7.99 12.97 12.61
CA ASP A 205 -7.54 12.83 11.21
C ASP A 205 -7.52 11.37 10.76
N ALA A 206 -7.09 10.45 11.64
CA ALA A 206 -7.11 9.01 11.35
C ALA A 206 -8.54 8.51 11.12
N LEU A 207 -9.50 8.91 11.96
CA LEU A 207 -10.90 8.54 11.81
C LEU A 207 -11.53 9.19 10.56
N ALA A 208 -11.25 10.47 10.30
CA ALA A 208 -11.74 11.15 9.10
C ALA A 208 -11.20 10.50 7.83
N PHE A 209 -9.92 10.10 7.82
CA PHE A 209 -9.31 9.38 6.70
C PHE A 209 -9.97 8.02 6.44
N MET A 210 -10.37 7.31 7.50
CA MET A 210 -10.98 5.99 7.41
C MET A 210 -12.50 6.01 7.16
N HIS A 211 -13.18 7.11 7.47
CA HIS A 211 -14.64 7.21 7.47
C HIS A 211 -15.28 6.81 6.13
N ASP A 212 -14.74 7.34 5.02
CA ASP A 212 -15.28 7.09 3.68
C ASP A 212 -14.55 5.96 2.94
N LEU A 213 -13.73 5.20 3.67
CA LEU A 213 -12.95 4.13 3.06
C LEU A 213 -13.80 2.88 2.88
N SER A 214 -13.89 2.37 1.65
CA SER A 214 -14.45 1.04 1.42
C SER A 214 -13.65 0.00 2.21
N VAL A 215 -14.34 -0.92 2.88
CA VAL A 215 -13.73 -2.02 3.66
C VAL A 215 -12.74 -2.83 2.82
N ARG A 216 -12.98 -2.98 1.53
CA ARG A 216 -12.07 -3.65 0.56
C ARG A 216 -10.73 -2.96 0.38
N LYS A 217 -10.61 -1.68 0.77
CA LYS A 217 -9.34 -0.94 0.73
C LYS A 217 -8.46 -1.22 1.95
N VAL A 218 -8.99 -1.87 2.95
CA VAL A 218 -8.22 -2.28 4.13
C VAL A 218 -7.39 -3.52 3.78
N PRO A 219 -6.04 -3.45 3.87
CA PRO A 219 -5.18 -4.59 3.58
C PRO A 219 -5.56 -5.83 4.40
N GLY A 220 -5.75 -6.95 3.71
CA GLY A 220 -6.18 -8.21 4.30
C GLY A 220 -7.69 -8.48 4.25
N ILE A 221 -8.51 -7.51 3.88
CA ILE A 221 -9.95 -7.72 3.70
C ILE A 221 -10.22 -7.90 2.20
N GLY A 222 -10.55 -9.12 1.81
CA GLY A 222 -10.96 -9.50 0.45
C GLY A 222 -12.44 -9.89 0.41
N GLN A 223 -12.91 -10.33 -0.77
CA GLN A 223 -14.31 -10.73 -1.01
C GLN A 223 -14.86 -11.79 -0.02
N VAL A 224 -13.98 -12.64 0.52
CA VAL A 224 -14.38 -13.72 1.45
C VAL A 224 -14.61 -13.20 2.87
N MET A 225 -14.00 -12.06 3.23
CA MET A 225 -14.07 -11.48 4.58
C MET A 225 -15.05 -10.29 4.66
N GLU A 226 -15.55 -9.83 3.54
CA GLU A 226 -16.57 -8.79 3.46
C GLU A 226 -17.97 -9.37 3.74
#